data_2649e82cab701e4816429fc7ba73aca4
#
_entry.id   2649e82cab701e4816429fc7ba73aca4
#
_cell.length_a   1.000
_cell.length_b   1.000
_cell.length_c   1.000
_cell.angle_alpha   90.00
_cell.angle_beta   90.00
_cell.angle_gamma   90.00
#
_symmetry.space_group_name_H-M   'P 1'
#
loop_
_entity.id
_entity.type
_entity.pdbx_description
1 polymer ?
#
loop_
_entity_poly.entity_id
_entity_poly.type
_entity_poly.pdbx_seq_one_letter_code
_entity_poly.pdbx_strand_id
1 'polypeptide(L)'
;MSQAGPILFVSNGERPAFIAALDAARLFPVVDTDWASAARAVEQVQPAVVLAAMSGGHEPHLAPLARKIAEQSPYLPFVALDAAGTLPHNALPFSSRGGQSDRLIARLRAALRIRTLHATVLRRLPETKVALPEVDPARDATVLLVGRGPAYPALSVALGERVGVVGALSIEAAAKHLNTRDLDGVVLAEGFTARVTDAFLTVLAEDTRFRSLPVVVTAHQLTQTYDLPNLELIPGEPAKVAANALPLIRQHAMEAQLSRTLRSIDAGGWLDPRSGLLTVEAFARDFAKAVEQTLARGGGLSVARFAFDPGNSRAQLDAARILSRLMRQMDFGAAQKDGSVIVVFAETDFRTAHMIARRLSAVMRHTSNGKHEMRSDPVVSVDSLSPSDTARSLLGRLSADASRAAS
;
A
#
# COMPACT_ATOMS: atom_id res chain seq x y z
N MET A 1 12.42 -28.94 3.75
CA MET A 1 12.15 -27.76 4.62
C MET A 1 13.13 -26.67 4.18
N SER A 2 12.64 -25.61 3.58
CA SER A 2 13.48 -24.46 3.19
C SER A 2 13.97 -23.81 4.48
N GLN A 3 15.25 -23.94 4.80
CA GLN A 3 15.86 -23.16 5.87
C GLN A 3 15.81 -21.70 5.44
N ALA A 4 15.10 -20.89 6.20
CA ALA A 4 15.21 -19.44 6.06
C ALA A 4 16.67 -19.07 6.35
N GLY A 5 17.23 -18.15 5.55
CA GLY A 5 18.62 -17.73 5.71
C GLY A 5 18.91 -17.11 7.09
N PRO A 6 20.18 -16.84 7.45
CA PRO A 6 20.56 -16.39 8.77
C PRO A 6 19.97 -15.02 9.11
N ILE A 7 19.65 -14.83 10.38
CA ILE A 7 19.38 -13.51 10.98
C ILE A 7 20.73 -12.91 11.40
N LEU A 8 21.00 -11.69 10.95
CA LEU A 8 22.11 -10.90 11.50
C LEU A 8 21.57 -10.08 12.67
N PHE A 9 22.04 -10.38 13.88
CA PHE A 9 21.67 -9.64 15.08
C PHE A 9 22.78 -8.66 15.46
N VAL A 10 22.45 -7.38 15.47
CA VAL A 10 23.38 -6.27 15.76
C VAL A 10 23.12 -5.75 17.16
N SER A 11 24.12 -5.80 18.05
CA SER A 11 24.01 -5.30 19.41
C SER A 11 25.36 -4.86 19.98
N ASN A 12 25.36 -4.23 21.14
CA ASN A 12 26.58 -3.89 21.91
C ASN A 12 26.99 -4.99 22.92
N GLY A 13 26.65 -6.25 22.63
CA GLY A 13 27.04 -7.41 23.42
C GLY A 13 25.97 -7.96 24.36
N GLU A 14 24.89 -7.25 24.62
CA GLU A 14 23.73 -7.80 25.33
C GLU A 14 22.85 -8.64 24.39
N ARG A 15 22.63 -9.90 24.76
CA ARG A 15 21.75 -10.81 24.02
C ARG A 15 20.37 -10.85 24.68
N PRO A 16 19.33 -10.22 24.09
CA PRO A 16 17.98 -10.22 24.65
C PRO A 16 17.38 -11.62 24.75
N ALA A 17 16.52 -11.83 25.74
CA ALA A 17 15.91 -13.15 25.99
C ALA A 17 15.11 -13.71 24.80
N PHE A 18 14.54 -12.86 23.94
CA PHE A 18 13.80 -13.31 22.75
C PHE A 18 14.69 -13.97 21.69
N ILE A 19 16.03 -13.74 21.69
CA ILE A 19 16.95 -14.43 20.79
C ILE A 19 16.96 -15.94 21.09
N ALA A 20 16.91 -16.32 22.39
CA ALA A 20 16.78 -17.71 22.77
C ALA A 20 15.47 -18.35 22.22
N ALA A 21 14.39 -17.58 22.14
CA ALA A 21 13.14 -18.06 21.55
C ALA A 21 13.25 -18.22 20.03
N LEU A 22 14.00 -17.37 19.32
CA LEU A 22 14.29 -17.54 17.90
C LEU A 22 15.12 -18.78 17.64
N ASP A 23 16.16 -19.03 18.46
CA ASP A 23 16.99 -20.24 18.40
C ASP A 23 16.15 -21.51 18.69
N ALA A 24 15.32 -21.48 19.74
CA ALA A 24 14.44 -22.57 20.11
C ALA A 24 13.39 -22.91 19.03
N ALA A 25 12.90 -21.90 18.34
CA ALA A 25 11.96 -22.07 17.23
C ALA A 25 12.61 -22.73 16.01
N ARG A 26 13.93 -22.91 15.99
CA ARG A 26 14.72 -23.50 14.88
C ARG A 26 14.38 -22.95 13.51
N LEU A 27 13.93 -21.72 13.46
CA LEU A 27 13.48 -21.08 12.23
C LEU A 27 14.63 -20.44 11.46
N PHE A 28 15.63 -19.94 12.23
CA PHE A 28 16.73 -19.16 11.66
C PHE A 28 18.00 -19.36 12.47
N PRO A 29 19.15 -19.63 11.85
CA PRO A 29 20.44 -19.43 12.53
C PRO A 29 20.65 -17.95 12.81
N VAL A 30 21.06 -17.62 14.03
CA VAL A 30 21.35 -16.24 14.43
C VAL A 30 22.86 -16.03 14.43
N VAL A 31 23.32 -14.99 13.74
CA VAL A 31 24.71 -14.54 13.70
C VAL A 31 24.80 -13.21 14.41
N ASP A 32 25.53 -13.15 15.51
CA ASP A 32 25.74 -11.94 16.29
C ASP A 32 26.86 -11.08 15.70
N THR A 33 26.70 -9.76 15.73
CA THR A 33 27.73 -8.79 15.37
C THR A 33 27.60 -7.50 16.17
N ASP A 34 28.68 -6.77 16.33
CA ASP A 34 28.66 -5.43 16.90
C ASP A 34 28.29 -4.37 15.84
N TRP A 35 27.97 -3.16 16.31
CA TRP A 35 27.58 -2.06 15.44
C TRP A 35 28.69 -1.60 14.47
N ALA A 36 29.97 -1.64 14.88
CA ALA A 36 31.10 -1.22 14.06
C ALA A 36 31.32 -2.17 12.88
N SER A 37 31.06 -3.46 13.07
CA SER A 37 31.22 -4.51 12.07
C SER A 37 29.97 -4.78 11.24
N ALA A 38 28.80 -4.28 11.67
CA ALA A 38 27.48 -4.64 11.12
C ALA A 38 27.38 -4.45 9.60
N ALA A 39 27.82 -3.32 9.07
CA ALA A 39 27.75 -3.06 7.62
C ALA A 39 28.58 -4.06 6.81
N ARG A 40 29.75 -4.47 7.31
CA ARG A 40 30.60 -5.50 6.69
C ARG A 40 29.98 -6.89 6.83
N ALA A 41 29.40 -7.17 7.99
CA ALA A 41 28.74 -8.45 8.24
C ALA A 41 27.55 -8.70 7.30
N VAL A 42 26.83 -7.66 6.88
CA VAL A 42 25.77 -7.79 5.86
C VAL A 42 26.30 -8.39 4.55
N GLU A 43 27.49 -7.99 4.11
CA GLU A 43 28.09 -8.53 2.88
C GLU A 43 28.60 -9.96 3.06
N GLN A 44 29.23 -10.24 4.19
CA GLN A 44 29.86 -11.53 4.46
C GLN A 44 28.86 -12.65 4.76
N VAL A 45 27.84 -12.34 5.55
CA VAL A 45 26.81 -13.29 6.02
C VAL A 45 25.69 -13.45 5.01
N GLN A 46 25.41 -12.42 4.21
CA GLN A 46 24.25 -12.33 3.30
C GLN A 46 22.94 -12.72 4.01
N PRO A 47 22.58 -12.01 5.08
CA PRO A 47 21.48 -12.42 5.95
C PRO A 47 20.14 -12.35 5.23
N ALA A 48 19.17 -13.11 5.74
CA ALA A 48 17.79 -13.02 5.30
C ALA A 48 17.06 -11.82 5.90
N VAL A 49 17.47 -11.40 7.10
CA VAL A 49 16.96 -10.23 7.84
C VAL A 49 18.03 -9.69 8.78
N VAL A 50 18.00 -8.39 9.03
CA VAL A 50 18.84 -7.72 10.04
C VAL A 50 17.94 -7.29 11.19
N LEU A 51 18.31 -7.70 12.42
CA LEU A 51 17.74 -7.23 13.68
C LEU A 51 18.76 -6.37 14.39
N ALA A 52 18.41 -5.15 14.80
CA ALA A 52 19.31 -4.28 15.53
C ALA A 52 18.71 -3.84 16.87
N ALA A 53 19.40 -4.12 17.96
CA ALA A 53 19.06 -3.61 19.29
C ALA A 53 19.49 -2.14 19.39
N MET A 54 18.53 -1.24 19.58
CA MET A 54 18.76 0.21 19.59
C MET A 54 19.15 0.72 20.99
N SER A 55 19.93 -0.06 21.72
CA SER A 55 20.54 0.33 23.01
C SER A 55 21.85 1.05 22.76
N GLY A 56 22.03 2.25 23.25
CA GLY A 56 23.18 3.16 23.21
C GLY A 56 24.37 2.89 22.25
N GLY A 57 25.01 3.92 21.76
CA GLY A 57 26.22 3.80 20.92
C GLY A 57 25.98 3.38 19.46
N HIS A 58 24.74 3.31 19.00
CA HIS A 58 24.38 2.94 17.62
C HIS A 58 24.37 4.12 16.65
N GLU A 59 24.26 5.35 17.13
CA GLU A 59 24.03 6.55 16.35
C GLU A 59 25.00 6.73 15.16
N PRO A 60 26.33 6.58 15.31
CA PRO A 60 27.26 6.77 14.21
C PRO A 60 27.20 5.66 13.16
N HIS A 61 26.70 4.48 13.52
CA HIS A 61 26.71 3.28 12.68
C HIS A 61 25.36 2.99 12.01
N LEU A 62 24.26 3.58 12.52
CA LEU A 62 22.90 3.31 12.06
C LEU A 62 22.68 3.73 10.59
N ALA A 63 23.07 4.95 10.23
CA ALA A 63 22.86 5.43 8.85
C ALA A 63 23.72 4.69 7.81
N PRO A 64 25.02 4.38 8.06
CA PRO A 64 25.82 3.52 7.19
C PRO A 64 25.21 2.12 7.02
N LEU A 65 24.76 1.48 8.10
CA LEU A 65 24.13 0.17 8.06
C LEU A 65 22.82 0.21 7.27
N ALA A 66 21.96 1.18 7.52
CA ALA A 66 20.69 1.34 6.80
C ALA A 66 20.89 1.55 5.30
N ARG A 67 21.91 2.33 4.90
CA ARG A 67 22.30 2.52 3.49
C ARG A 67 22.75 1.21 2.87
N LYS A 68 23.64 0.48 3.56
CA LYS A 68 24.13 -0.81 3.09
C LYS A 68 23.04 -1.85 2.90
N ILE A 69 22.06 -1.86 3.80
CA ILE A 69 20.87 -2.72 3.69
C ILE A 69 19.99 -2.30 2.51
N ALA A 70 19.81 -0.99 2.29
CA ALA A 70 18.99 -0.48 1.19
C ALA A 70 19.54 -0.83 -0.20
N GLU A 71 20.86 -1.04 -0.33
CA GLU A 71 21.54 -1.45 -1.56
C GLU A 71 21.37 -2.94 -1.88
N GLN A 72 20.85 -3.74 -0.94
CA GLN A 72 20.74 -5.19 -1.14
C GLN A 72 19.60 -5.56 -2.08
N SER A 73 19.89 -6.52 -2.94
CA SER A 73 18.90 -7.13 -3.84
C SER A 73 19.01 -8.67 -3.75
N PRO A 74 17.92 -9.39 -3.54
CA PRO A 74 16.56 -8.90 -3.25
C PRO A 74 16.46 -8.12 -1.93
N TYR A 75 15.34 -7.42 -1.72
CA TYR A 75 15.03 -6.65 -0.50
C TYR A 75 15.48 -7.35 0.78
N LEU A 76 16.26 -6.64 1.61
CA LEU A 76 16.73 -7.12 2.91
C LEU A 76 15.94 -6.39 4.02
N PRO A 77 15.07 -7.08 4.77
CA PRO A 77 14.36 -6.48 5.90
C PRO A 77 15.32 -6.02 6.99
N PHE A 78 15.05 -4.84 7.55
CA PHE A 78 15.78 -4.27 8.67
C PHE A 78 14.82 -3.92 9.80
N VAL A 79 14.92 -4.57 10.95
CA VAL A 79 14.06 -4.36 12.12
C VAL A 79 14.88 -3.72 13.23
N ALA A 80 14.45 -2.55 13.68
CA ALA A 80 15.04 -1.81 14.79
C ALA A 80 14.23 -2.06 16.08
N LEU A 81 14.88 -2.68 17.05
CA LEU A 81 14.27 -3.09 18.30
C LEU A 81 14.37 -1.97 19.34
N ASP A 82 13.24 -1.61 19.93
CA ASP A 82 13.14 -0.64 21.03
C ASP A 82 13.75 0.75 20.73
N ALA A 83 13.58 1.21 19.52
CA ALA A 83 14.08 2.51 19.09
C ALA A 83 13.39 3.67 19.83
N ALA A 84 14.18 4.53 20.48
CA ALA A 84 13.68 5.73 21.15
C ALA A 84 13.58 6.95 20.22
N GLY A 85 14.36 6.98 19.14
CA GLY A 85 14.49 8.10 18.18
C GLY A 85 13.78 7.90 16.86
N THR A 86 14.06 8.79 15.91
CA THR A 86 13.62 8.66 14.52
C THR A 86 14.49 7.64 13.80
N LEU A 87 13.84 6.72 13.12
CA LEU A 87 14.46 5.65 12.36
C LEU A 87 14.76 6.05 10.90
N PRO A 88 15.78 5.44 10.27
CA PRO A 88 15.91 5.47 8.82
C PRO A 88 14.66 4.93 8.12
N HIS A 89 14.38 5.43 6.92
CA HIS A 89 13.17 5.11 6.16
C HIS A 89 12.99 3.62 5.81
N ASN A 90 14.04 2.81 5.91
CA ASN A 90 14.04 1.37 5.66
C ASN A 90 14.15 0.52 6.95
N ALA A 91 14.23 1.14 8.13
CA ALA A 91 14.28 0.44 9.41
C ALA A 91 12.88 0.35 10.03
N LEU A 92 12.38 -0.86 10.18
CA LEU A 92 11.05 -1.15 10.73
C LEU A 92 11.08 -1.07 12.25
N PRO A 93 10.27 -0.23 12.89
CA PRO A 93 10.19 -0.19 14.34
C PRO A 93 9.59 -1.50 14.87
N PHE A 94 10.12 -1.96 16.00
CA PHE A 94 9.54 -3.05 16.77
C PHE A 94 9.77 -2.80 18.25
N SER A 95 8.68 -2.78 19.03
CA SER A 95 8.75 -2.70 20.48
C SER A 95 8.71 -4.10 21.08
N SER A 96 9.76 -4.46 21.84
CA SER A 96 9.87 -5.74 22.55
C SER A 96 9.13 -5.74 23.90
N ARG A 97 8.52 -4.63 24.30
CA ARG A 97 7.80 -4.48 25.56
C ARG A 97 6.73 -5.57 25.71
N GLY A 98 6.78 -6.32 26.81
CA GLY A 98 5.84 -7.40 27.11
C GLY A 98 6.31 -8.80 26.68
N GLY A 99 7.56 -8.99 26.26
CA GLY A 99 8.15 -10.33 26.03
C GLY A 99 7.54 -11.14 24.89
N GLN A 100 6.96 -10.48 23.89
CA GLN A 100 6.19 -11.10 22.80
C GLN A 100 7.10 -11.65 21.69
N SER A 101 7.84 -12.72 21.97
CA SER A 101 8.63 -13.44 20.96
C SER A 101 7.79 -13.88 19.75
N ASP A 102 6.54 -14.30 19.98
CA ASP A 102 5.65 -14.76 18.91
C ASP A 102 5.31 -13.63 17.94
N ARG A 103 5.11 -12.40 18.43
CA ARG A 103 4.87 -11.23 17.56
C ARG A 103 6.11 -10.89 16.74
N LEU A 104 7.31 -10.99 17.31
CA LEU A 104 8.56 -10.81 16.56
C LEU A 104 8.70 -11.86 15.47
N ILE A 105 8.47 -13.13 15.79
CA ILE A 105 8.50 -14.24 14.81
C ILE A 105 7.50 -13.99 13.68
N ALA A 106 6.28 -13.57 14.00
CA ALA A 106 5.26 -13.26 13.01
C ALA A 106 5.68 -12.07 12.11
N ARG A 107 6.28 -11.01 12.70
CA ARG A 107 6.84 -9.87 11.97
C ARG A 107 7.97 -10.31 11.03
N LEU A 108 8.89 -11.12 11.49
CA LEU A 108 9.99 -11.64 10.68
C LEU A 108 9.49 -12.49 9.52
N ARG A 109 8.51 -13.37 9.76
CA ARG A 109 7.89 -14.17 8.70
C ARG A 109 7.20 -13.29 7.64
N ALA A 110 6.51 -12.24 8.06
CA ALA A 110 5.89 -11.27 7.15
C ALA A 110 6.96 -10.55 6.29
N ALA A 111 8.03 -10.07 6.91
CA ALA A 111 9.12 -9.39 6.21
C ALA A 111 9.86 -10.31 5.23
N LEU A 112 10.10 -11.57 5.61
CA LEU A 112 10.74 -12.58 4.74
C LEU A 112 9.85 -12.98 3.56
N ARG A 113 8.52 -12.98 3.73
CA ARG A 113 7.60 -13.19 2.62
C ARG A 113 7.76 -12.11 1.55
N ILE A 114 7.94 -10.84 1.94
CA ILE A 114 8.17 -9.72 1.02
C ILE A 114 9.52 -9.89 0.30
N ARG A 115 10.58 -10.31 1.01
CA ARG A 115 11.87 -10.64 0.40
C ARG A 115 11.72 -11.73 -0.67
N THR A 116 11.00 -12.80 -0.34
CA THR A 116 10.76 -13.92 -1.27
C THR A 116 9.94 -13.45 -2.49
N LEU A 117 8.93 -12.62 -2.27
CA LEU A 117 8.13 -12.03 -3.34
C LEU A 117 9.01 -11.16 -4.26
N HIS A 118 9.87 -10.31 -3.70
CA HIS A 118 10.80 -9.49 -4.48
C HIS A 118 11.76 -10.37 -5.30
N ALA A 119 12.38 -11.38 -4.69
CA ALA A 119 13.24 -12.32 -5.40
C ALA A 119 12.51 -13.04 -6.54
N THR A 120 11.23 -13.37 -6.35
CA THR A 120 10.41 -14.02 -7.39
C THR A 120 10.13 -13.06 -8.55
N VAL A 121 9.77 -11.81 -8.25
CA VAL A 121 9.57 -10.79 -9.28
C VAL A 121 10.87 -10.58 -10.07
N LEU A 122 12.00 -10.34 -9.40
CA LEU A 122 13.29 -10.13 -10.05
C LEU A 122 13.70 -11.29 -10.98
N ARG A 123 13.41 -12.54 -10.59
CA ARG A 123 13.71 -13.72 -11.40
C ARG A 123 12.85 -13.80 -12.66
N ARG A 124 11.59 -13.32 -12.62
CA ARG A 124 10.64 -13.42 -13.74
C ARG A 124 10.66 -12.20 -14.67
N LEU A 125 11.09 -11.03 -14.18
CA LEU A 125 11.11 -9.79 -14.96
C LEU A 125 11.89 -9.88 -16.28
N PRO A 126 13.10 -10.50 -16.36
CA PRO A 126 13.89 -10.52 -17.58
C PRO A 126 13.23 -11.21 -18.78
N GLU A 127 12.25 -12.09 -18.49
CA GLU A 127 11.51 -12.85 -19.51
C GLU A 127 10.26 -12.12 -20.00
N THR A 128 10.01 -10.87 -19.54
CA THR A 128 8.77 -10.14 -19.79
C THR A 128 9.02 -8.73 -20.27
N LYS A 129 7.95 -8.09 -20.77
CA LYS A 129 7.95 -6.65 -21.09
C LYS A 129 7.50 -5.78 -19.91
N VAL A 130 7.24 -6.39 -18.75
CA VAL A 130 6.85 -5.68 -17.54
C VAL A 130 8.07 -5.03 -16.91
N ALA A 131 7.95 -3.78 -16.49
CA ALA A 131 8.99 -3.10 -15.73
C ALA A 131 8.58 -2.98 -14.26
N LEU A 132 9.55 -3.12 -13.36
CA LEU A 132 9.33 -2.76 -11.96
C LEU A 132 9.23 -1.23 -11.87
N PRO A 133 8.17 -0.67 -11.22
CA PRO A 133 8.09 0.76 -11.03
C PRO A 133 9.30 1.29 -10.24
N GLU A 134 10.00 2.28 -10.78
CA GLU A 134 11.19 2.89 -10.16
C GLU A 134 10.84 3.87 -9.03
N VAL A 135 9.56 4.22 -8.91
CA VAL A 135 9.07 5.18 -7.91
C VAL A 135 9.12 4.55 -6.51
N ASP A 136 9.58 5.33 -5.52
CA ASP A 136 9.51 4.90 -4.11
C ASP A 136 8.07 4.48 -3.76
N PRO A 137 7.85 3.26 -3.27
CA PRO A 137 6.52 2.76 -2.91
C PRO A 137 5.73 3.69 -1.98
N ALA A 138 6.42 4.43 -1.10
CA ALA A 138 5.78 5.38 -0.19
C ALA A 138 5.10 6.56 -0.91
N ARG A 139 5.57 6.96 -2.09
CA ARG A 139 4.94 8.03 -2.88
C ARG A 139 3.53 7.68 -3.36
N ASP A 140 3.30 6.41 -3.62
CA ASP A 140 2.02 5.88 -4.10
C ASP A 140 1.18 5.27 -2.95
N ALA A 141 1.69 5.31 -1.71
CA ALA A 141 1.02 4.75 -0.54
C ALA A 141 -0.14 5.61 -0.06
N THR A 142 -1.18 4.95 0.45
CA THR A 142 -2.35 5.59 1.05
C THR A 142 -2.60 5.03 2.45
N VAL A 143 -2.74 5.92 3.43
CA VAL A 143 -2.95 5.61 4.84
C VAL A 143 -4.33 6.04 5.29
N LEU A 144 -4.99 5.21 6.07
CA LEU A 144 -6.20 5.54 6.77
C LEU A 144 -5.87 6.14 8.14
N LEU A 145 -6.17 7.42 8.33
CA LEU A 145 -6.06 8.09 9.62
C LEU A 145 -7.43 8.07 10.29
N VAL A 146 -7.52 7.36 11.41
CA VAL A 146 -8.75 7.19 12.19
C VAL A 146 -8.61 7.92 13.53
N GLY A 147 -9.47 8.89 13.82
CA GLY A 147 -9.40 9.63 15.07
C GLY A 147 -10.22 10.90 15.05
N ARG A 148 -10.38 11.52 16.21
CA ARG A 148 -11.09 12.81 16.40
C ARG A 148 -10.56 13.62 17.58
N GLY A 149 -9.38 13.24 18.07
CA GLY A 149 -8.66 13.98 19.11
C GLY A 149 -7.97 15.25 18.58
N PRO A 150 -7.44 16.09 19.46
CA PRO A 150 -6.81 17.36 19.10
C PRO A 150 -5.57 17.21 18.22
N ALA A 151 -4.88 16.08 18.31
CA ALA A 151 -3.70 15.79 17.49
C ALA A 151 -4.04 15.40 16.03
N TYR A 152 -5.32 15.10 15.73
CA TYR A 152 -5.74 14.61 14.41
C TYR A 152 -5.34 15.52 13.24
N PRO A 153 -5.58 16.86 13.27
CA PRO A 153 -5.20 17.74 12.16
C PRO A 153 -3.69 17.74 11.92
N ALA A 154 -2.89 17.83 12.99
CA ALA A 154 -1.43 17.83 12.90
C ALA A 154 -0.88 16.47 12.37
N LEU A 155 -1.46 15.35 12.79
CA LEU A 155 -1.14 14.03 12.24
C LEU A 155 -1.50 13.93 10.75
N SER A 156 -2.66 14.46 10.35
CA SER A 156 -3.07 14.48 8.94
C SER A 156 -2.07 15.24 8.07
N VAL A 157 -1.58 16.37 8.54
CA VAL A 157 -0.56 17.17 7.84
C VAL A 157 0.78 16.40 7.79
N ALA A 158 1.27 15.93 8.93
CA ALA A 158 2.57 15.25 9.03
C ALA A 158 2.65 13.97 8.17
N LEU A 159 1.56 13.19 8.12
CA LEU A 159 1.45 12.02 7.24
C LEU A 159 1.30 12.46 5.77
N GLY A 160 0.46 13.47 5.50
CA GLY A 160 0.15 13.95 4.15
C GLY A 160 1.33 14.54 3.39
N GLU A 161 2.38 14.97 4.08
CA GLU A 161 3.66 15.39 3.46
C GLU A 161 4.40 14.24 2.78
N ARG A 162 4.15 13.00 3.18
CA ARG A 162 4.88 11.81 2.75
C ARG A 162 4.03 10.81 1.98
N VAL A 163 2.78 10.60 2.40
CA VAL A 163 1.85 9.59 1.88
C VAL A 163 0.48 10.20 1.63
N GLY A 164 -0.39 9.54 0.88
CA GLY A 164 -1.81 9.91 0.80
C GLY A 164 -2.52 9.63 2.12
N VAL A 165 -3.42 10.51 2.53
CA VAL A 165 -4.19 10.34 3.77
C VAL A 165 -5.67 10.30 3.46
N VAL A 166 -6.33 9.26 3.94
CA VAL A 166 -7.79 9.16 3.96
C VAL A 166 -8.24 9.28 5.41
N GLY A 167 -9.03 10.30 5.71
CA GLY A 167 -9.48 10.58 7.06
C GLY A 167 -10.79 9.87 7.41
N ALA A 168 -10.89 9.32 8.62
CA ALA A 168 -12.10 8.77 9.19
C ALA A 168 -12.28 9.26 10.64
N LEU A 169 -13.40 9.92 10.92
CA LEU A 169 -13.71 10.41 12.24
C LEU A 169 -14.57 9.41 13.07
N SER A 170 -14.91 8.27 12.48
CA SER A 170 -15.61 7.17 13.14
C SER A 170 -15.12 5.81 12.63
N ILE A 171 -15.36 4.77 13.42
CA ILE A 171 -14.99 3.39 13.05
C ILE A 171 -15.80 2.89 11.85
N GLU A 172 -17.06 3.31 11.73
CA GLU A 172 -17.91 2.96 10.57
C GLU A 172 -17.39 3.57 9.27
N ALA A 173 -16.92 4.83 9.31
CA ALA A 173 -16.26 5.45 8.18
C ALA A 173 -14.93 4.75 7.85
N ALA A 174 -14.15 4.37 8.87
CA ALA A 174 -12.92 3.61 8.71
C ALA A 174 -13.18 2.26 8.04
N ALA A 175 -14.17 1.51 8.49
CA ALA A 175 -14.56 0.22 7.91
C ALA A 175 -14.99 0.36 6.44
N LYS A 176 -15.71 1.43 6.09
CA LYS A 176 -16.06 1.72 4.69
C LYS A 176 -14.83 1.92 3.83
N HIS A 177 -13.83 2.67 4.29
CA HIS A 177 -12.59 2.89 3.54
C HIS A 177 -11.76 1.61 3.41
N LEU A 178 -11.64 0.81 4.47
CA LEU A 178 -10.96 -0.50 4.45
C LEU A 178 -11.56 -1.45 3.39
N ASN A 179 -12.88 -1.42 3.19
CA ASN A 179 -13.55 -2.28 2.22
C ASN A 179 -13.48 -1.76 0.77
N THR A 180 -13.25 -0.47 0.57
CA THR A 180 -13.33 0.14 -0.77
C THR A 180 -12.00 0.56 -1.38
N ARG A 181 -10.93 0.63 -0.58
CA ARG A 181 -9.62 1.15 -1.02
C ARG A 181 -8.48 0.16 -0.78
N ASP A 182 -7.42 0.29 -1.55
CA ASP A 182 -6.14 -0.32 -1.26
C ASP A 182 -5.38 0.60 -0.30
N LEU A 183 -5.33 0.22 0.98
CA LEU A 183 -4.68 0.98 2.02
C LEU A 183 -3.35 0.32 2.39
N ASP A 184 -2.33 1.14 2.62
CA ASP A 184 -0.98 0.70 2.96
C ASP A 184 -0.68 0.82 4.46
N GLY A 185 -1.65 1.28 5.25
CA GLY A 185 -1.56 1.34 6.70
C GLY A 185 -2.76 2.01 7.33
N VAL A 186 -2.89 1.82 8.64
CA VAL A 186 -3.86 2.48 9.51
C VAL A 186 -3.11 3.19 10.63
N VAL A 187 -3.42 4.46 10.84
CA VAL A 187 -2.99 5.21 12.02
C VAL A 187 -4.21 5.49 12.87
N LEU A 188 -4.30 4.84 14.01
CA LEU A 188 -5.38 5.02 14.99
C LEU A 188 -4.94 6.05 16.03
N ALA A 189 -5.48 7.25 15.87
CA ALA A 189 -5.24 8.37 16.76
C ALA A 189 -6.25 8.41 17.93
N GLU A 190 -6.07 9.36 18.81
CA GLU A 190 -6.92 9.57 19.98
C GLU A 190 -8.38 9.90 19.64
N GLY A 191 -9.25 9.85 20.65
CA GLY A 191 -10.64 10.24 20.56
C GLY A 191 -11.65 9.10 20.61
N PHE A 192 -11.17 7.85 20.80
CA PHE A 192 -12.00 6.67 21.04
C PHE A 192 -11.74 6.10 22.43
N THR A 193 -12.75 5.43 22.99
CA THR A 193 -12.60 4.68 24.24
C THR A 193 -11.79 3.41 24.00
N ALA A 194 -11.15 2.88 25.05
CA ALA A 194 -10.39 1.62 24.97
C ALA A 194 -11.24 0.49 24.36
N ARG A 195 -12.51 0.37 24.76
CA ARG A 195 -13.44 -0.64 24.23
C ARG A 195 -13.65 -0.53 22.72
N VAL A 196 -13.74 0.69 22.17
CA VAL A 196 -13.93 0.92 20.73
C VAL A 196 -12.62 0.61 19.98
N THR A 197 -11.50 1.02 20.54
CA THR A 197 -10.16 0.68 20.01
C THR A 197 -9.96 -0.84 19.95
N ASP A 198 -10.27 -1.54 21.05
CA ASP A 198 -10.17 -3.00 21.13
C ASP A 198 -11.05 -3.71 20.11
N ALA A 199 -12.31 -3.30 19.98
CA ALA A 199 -13.22 -3.87 18.99
C ALA A 199 -12.70 -3.68 17.55
N PHE A 200 -12.17 -2.50 17.24
CA PHE A 200 -11.61 -2.22 15.92
C PHE A 200 -10.36 -3.07 15.62
N LEU A 201 -9.43 -3.16 16.57
CA LEU A 201 -8.22 -3.97 16.42
C LEU A 201 -8.52 -5.47 16.32
N THR A 202 -9.53 -5.96 17.06
CA THR A 202 -10.01 -7.34 16.97
C THR A 202 -10.54 -7.65 15.58
N VAL A 203 -11.37 -6.78 15.00
CA VAL A 203 -11.87 -6.95 13.63
C VAL A 203 -10.73 -6.99 12.61
N LEU A 204 -9.71 -6.12 12.77
CA LEU A 204 -8.54 -6.15 11.87
C LEU A 204 -7.72 -7.43 12.03
N ALA A 205 -7.62 -7.99 13.23
CA ALA A 205 -6.88 -9.23 13.50
C ALA A 205 -7.60 -10.48 12.95
N GLU A 206 -8.93 -10.50 13.01
CA GLU A 206 -9.76 -11.63 12.55
C GLU A 206 -9.90 -11.67 11.02
N ASP A 207 -9.88 -10.51 10.35
CA ASP A 207 -10.01 -10.46 8.88
C ASP A 207 -8.65 -10.66 8.21
N THR A 208 -8.51 -11.79 7.52
CA THR A 208 -7.27 -12.17 6.80
C THR A 208 -6.79 -11.13 5.80
N ARG A 209 -7.69 -10.28 5.27
CA ARG A 209 -7.35 -9.19 4.33
C ARG A 209 -6.53 -8.08 5.00
N PHE A 210 -6.72 -7.85 6.30
CA PHE A 210 -6.10 -6.75 7.04
C PHE A 210 -5.02 -7.20 8.01
N ARG A 211 -4.85 -8.50 8.23
CA ARG A 211 -3.90 -9.06 9.20
C ARG A 211 -2.45 -8.62 8.97
N SER A 212 -2.04 -8.42 7.70
CA SER A 212 -0.70 -7.95 7.34
C SER A 212 -0.58 -6.43 7.26
N LEU A 213 -1.71 -5.71 7.34
CA LEU A 213 -1.74 -4.25 7.25
C LEU A 213 -0.99 -3.63 8.43
N PRO A 214 -0.08 -2.65 8.22
CA PRO A 214 0.51 -1.89 9.30
C PRO A 214 -0.55 -1.11 10.07
N VAL A 215 -0.54 -1.28 11.40
CA VAL A 215 -1.42 -0.55 12.30
C VAL A 215 -0.58 0.18 13.32
N VAL A 216 -0.64 1.50 13.32
CA VAL A 216 0.03 2.35 14.31
C VAL A 216 -1.03 2.94 15.23
N VAL A 217 -0.85 2.76 16.53
CA VAL A 217 -1.74 3.32 17.56
C VAL A 217 -0.97 4.36 18.35
N THR A 218 -1.53 5.56 18.48
CA THR A 218 -0.87 6.67 19.22
C THR A 218 -1.02 6.56 20.74
N ALA A 219 -1.75 5.56 21.26
CA ALA A 219 -1.85 5.29 22.68
C ALA A 219 -0.55 4.73 23.28
N HIS A 220 -0.36 4.95 24.57
CA HIS A 220 0.81 4.44 25.31
C HIS A 220 0.74 2.94 25.60
N GLN A 221 -0.46 2.37 25.69
CA GLN A 221 -0.69 0.96 25.98
C GLN A 221 -2.03 0.49 25.41
N LEU A 222 -2.15 -0.80 25.19
CA LEU A 222 -3.37 -1.49 24.81
C LEU A 222 -3.85 -2.37 25.96
N THR A 223 -5.14 -2.67 25.99
CA THR A 223 -5.76 -3.51 27.05
C THR A 223 -5.43 -4.99 26.88
N GLN A 224 -5.13 -5.42 25.66
CA GLN A 224 -4.81 -6.81 25.31
C GLN A 224 -3.84 -6.89 24.13
N THR A 225 -3.41 -8.10 23.82
CA THR A 225 -2.58 -8.40 22.64
C THR A 225 -3.44 -8.82 21.46
N TYR A 226 -3.01 -8.48 20.25
CA TYR A 226 -3.70 -8.80 19.00
C TYR A 226 -2.78 -9.57 18.06
N ASP A 227 -3.34 -10.48 17.28
CA ASP A 227 -2.60 -11.20 16.23
C ASP A 227 -2.43 -10.32 14.98
N LEU A 228 -1.77 -9.18 15.19
CA LEU A 228 -1.42 -8.19 14.18
C LEU A 228 0.12 -8.03 14.16
N PRO A 229 0.83 -8.74 13.26
CA PRO A 229 2.30 -8.71 13.20
C PRO A 229 2.88 -7.30 13.04
N ASN A 230 2.15 -6.43 12.35
CA ASN A 230 2.56 -5.07 12.01
C ASN A 230 1.89 -3.99 12.88
N LEU A 231 1.43 -4.36 14.08
CA LEU A 231 0.90 -3.42 15.08
C LEU A 231 2.06 -2.78 15.86
N GLU A 232 2.09 -1.44 15.93
CA GLU A 232 3.04 -0.70 16.76
C GLU A 232 2.35 0.39 17.58
N LEU A 233 2.84 0.59 18.80
CA LEU A 233 2.46 1.70 19.66
C LEU A 233 3.51 2.82 19.49
N ILE A 234 3.09 3.93 18.94
CA ILE A 234 3.95 5.09 18.68
C ILE A 234 3.29 6.33 19.30
N PRO A 235 3.36 6.49 20.62
CA PRO A 235 2.86 7.69 21.28
C PRO A 235 3.78 8.89 21.03
N GLY A 236 3.21 10.09 21.12
CA GLY A 236 3.96 11.33 21.11
C GLY A 236 3.57 12.29 19.99
N GLU A 237 4.48 13.20 19.67
CA GLU A 237 4.27 14.27 18.70
C GLU A 237 3.94 13.75 17.29
N PRO A 238 3.04 14.40 16.56
CA PRO A 238 2.59 13.98 15.23
C PRO A 238 3.72 13.72 14.23
N ALA A 239 4.77 14.53 14.23
CA ALA A 239 5.92 14.37 13.35
C ALA A 239 6.70 13.08 13.66
N LYS A 240 6.86 12.74 14.95
CA LYS A 240 7.50 11.49 15.41
C LYS A 240 6.66 10.27 15.03
N VAL A 241 5.34 10.35 15.23
CA VAL A 241 4.41 9.28 14.84
C VAL A 241 4.50 9.02 13.35
N ALA A 242 4.41 10.08 12.52
CA ALA A 242 4.51 9.97 11.07
C ALA A 242 5.85 9.39 10.62
N ALA A 243 6.98 9.87 11.18
CA ALA A 243 8.31 9.39 10.83
C ALA A 243 8.50 7.89 11.13
N ASN A 244 7.99 7.40 12.27
CA ASN A 244 8.13 5.99 12.66
C ASN A 244 7.07 5.07 12.04
N ALA A 245 5.92 5.60 11.61
CA ALA A 245 4.94 4.85 10.84
C ALA A 245 5.39 4.60 9.39
N LEU A 246 6.12 5.55 8.82
CA LEU A 246 6.50 5.55 7.40
C LEU A 246 7.26 4.28 6.94
N PRO A 247 8.23 3.72 7.67
CA PRO A 247 8.91 2.50 7.25
C PRO A 247 7.97 1.29 7.12
N LEU A 248 6.99 1.17 8.01
CA LEU A 248 5.99 0.10 7.97
C LEU A 248 5.06 0.25 6.76
N ILE A 249 4.58 1.48 6.54
CA ILE A 249 3.71 1.84 5.41
C ILE A 249 4.45 1.58 4.10
N ARG A 250 5.71 2.03 4.01
CA ARG A 250 6.56 1.84 2.83
C ARG A 250 6.79 0.37 2.51
N GLN A 251 7.03 -0.46 3.53
CA GLN A 251 7.19 -1.90 3.35
C GLN A 251 5.91 -2.55 2.81
N HIS A 252 4.74 -2.20 3.35
CA HIS A 252 3.46 -2.74 2.88
C HIS A 252 3.15 -2.27 1.46
N ALA A 253 3.37 -0.99 1.15
CA ALA A 253 3.22 -0.45 -0.19
C ALA A 253 4.13 -1.17 -1.20
N MET A 254 5.37 -1.51 -0.79
CA MET A 254 6.28 -2.35 -1.60
C MET A 254 5.71 -3.75 -1.84
N GLU A 255 5.17 -4.41 -0.81
CA GLU A 255 4.52 -5.73 -0.95
C GLU A 255 3.36 -5.65 -1.96
N ALA A 256 2.50 -4.63 -1.84
CA ALA A 256 1.39 -4.40 -2.74
C ALA A 256 1.85 -4.12 -4.20
N GLN A 257 2.91 -3.33 -4.37
CA GLN A 257 3.52 -3.05 -5.67
C GLN A 257 4.10 -4.32 -6.31
N LEU A 258 4.87 -5.10 -5.57
CA LEU A 258 5.43 -6.37 -6.04
C LEU A 258 4.33 -7.38 -6.40
N SER A 259 3.26 -7.44 -5.63
CA SER A 259 2.11 -8.30 -5.90
C SER A 259 1.37 -7.91 -7.18
N ARG A 260 1.22 -6.60 -7.44
CA ARG A 260 0.65 -6.10 -8.70
C ARG A 260 1.57 -6.38 -9.88
N THR A 261 2.88 -6.18 -9.71
CA THR A 261 3.88 -6.49 -10.75
C THR A 261 3.85 -7.98 -11.10
N LEU A 262 3.79 -8.85 -10.10
CA LEU A 262 3.71 -10.31 -10.33
C LEU A 262 2.42 -10.66 -11.10
N ARG A 263 1.28 -10.08 -10.72
CA ARG A 263 0.02 -10.27 -11.47
C ARG A 263 0.12 -9.77 -12.91
N SER A 264 0.81 -8.65 -13.13
CA SER A 264 1.06 -8.14 -14.49
C SER A 264 1.92 -9.12 -15.31
N ILE A 265 2.95 -9.70 -14.71
CA ILE A 265 3.78 -10.74 -15.33
C ILE A 265 2.93 -11.97 -15.70
N ASP A 266 2.14 -12.48 -14.75
CA ASP A 266 1.28 -13.64 -14.95
C ASP A 266 0.18 -13.39 -16.00
N ALA A 267 -0.24 -12.13 -16.16
CA ALA A 267 -1.16 -11.68 -17.21
C ALA A 267 -0.47 -11.33 -18.55
N GLY A 268 0.81 -11.70 -18.74
CA GLY A 268 1.54 -11.43 -19.99
C GLY A 268 1.82 -9.95 -20.25
N GLY A 269 1.84 -9.11 -19.22
CA GLY A 269 2.10 -7.67 -19.31
C GLY A 269 0.88 -6.83 -19.71
N TRP A 270 -0.33 -7.37 -19.64
CA TRP A 270 -1.54 -6.64 -20.03
C TRP A 270 -2.07 -5.71 -18.93
N LEU A 271 -1.62 -5.92 -17.69
CA LEU A 271 -2.01 -5.08 -16.56
C LEU A 271 -0.90 -4.06 -16.25
N ASP A 272 -1.31 -2.84 -15.93
CA ASP A 272 -0.40 -1.82 -15.39
C ASP A 272 -0.06 -2.15 -13.91
N PRO A 273 1.22 -2.36 -13.56
CA PRO A 273 1.61 -2.75 -12.20
C PRO A 273 1.41 -1.66 -11.14
N ARG A 274 1.15 -0.41 -11.52
CA ARG A 274 0.85 0.66 -10.56
C ARG A 274 -0.61 0.70 -10.18
N SER A 275 -1.51 0.60 -11.15
CA SER A 275 -2.96 0.73 -10.94
C SER A 275 -3.70 -0.61 -10.85
N GLY A 276 -3.20 -1.65 -11.52
CA GLY A 276 -3.88 -2.93 -11.69
C GLY A 276 -4.94 -2.93 -12.79
N LEU A 277 -5.14 -1.82 -13.50
CA LEU A 277 -5.97 -1.73 -14.70
C LEU A 277 -5.24 -2.29 -15.92
N LEU A 278 -5.91 -2.37 -17.07
CA LEU A 278 -5.24 -2.69 -18.33
C LEU A 278 -4.23 -1.60 -18.70
N THR A 279 -3.17 -2.00 -19.42
CA THR A 279 -2.32 -1.04 -20.13
C THR A 279 -3.15 -0.35 -21.24
N VAL A 280 -2.71 0.83 -21.67
CA VAL A 280 -3.42 1.58 -22.73
C VAL A 280 -3.56 0.75 -24.01
N GLU A 281 -2.52 -0.01 -24.37
CA GLU A 281 -2.50 -0.87 -25.54
C GLU A 281 -3.44 -2.07 -25.42
N ALA A 282 -3.45 -2.72 -24.24
CA ALA A 282 -4.36 -3.83 -23.96
C ALA A 282 -5.81 -3.35 -23.97
N PHE A 283 -6.08 -2.22 -23.34
CA PHE A 283 -7.41 -1.59 -23.34
C PHE A 283 -7.90 -1.26 -24.75
N ALA A 284 -7.07 -0.62 -25.57
CA ALA A 284 -7.47 -0.23 -26.93
C ALA A 284 -7.86 -1.45 -27.76
N ARG A 285 -7.13 -2.55 -27.64
CA ARG A 285 -7.40 -3.80 -28.34
C ARG A 285 -8.70 -4.45 -27.84
N ASP A 286 -8.87 -4.57 -26.53
CA ASP A 286 -10.04 -5.23 -25.93
C ASP A 286 -11.30 -4.39 -26.14
N PHE A 287 -11.18 -3.07 -26.09
CA PHE A 287 -12.30 -2.16 -26.36
C PHE A 287 -12.77 -2.23 -27.82
N ALA A 288 -11.84 -2.26 -28.77
CA ALA A 288 -12.21 -2.42 -30.19
C ALA A 288 -12.98 -3.72 -30.42
N LYS A 289 -12.52 -4.84 -29.83
CA LYS A 289 -13.21 -6.14 -29.89
C LYS A 289 -14.59 -6.11 -29.21
N ALA A 290 -14.70 -5.47 -28.05
CA ALA A 290 -15.95 -5.36 -27.31
C ALA A 290 -17.00 -4.58 -28.13
N VAL A 291 -16.58 -3.48 -28.75
CA VAL A 291 -17.47 -2.69 -29.68
C VAL A 291 -17.90 -3.55 -30.85
N GLU A 292 -16.99 -4.22 -31.55
CA GLU A 292 -17.29 -5.10 -32.67
C GLU A 292 -18.27 -6.23 -32.29
N GLN A 293 -18.01 -6.90 -31.18
CA GLN A 293 -18.86 -7.98 -30.70
C GLN A 293 -20.27 -7.50 -30.32
N THR A 294 -20.36 -6.34 -29.64
CA THR A 294 -21.65 -5.76 -29.25
C THR A 294 -22.48 -5.36 -30.45
N LEU A 295 -21.86 -4.75 -31.47
CA LEU A 295 -22.55 -4.40 -32.73
C LEU A 295 -23.02 -5.64 -33.50
N ALA A 296 -22.23 -6.73 -33.47
CA ALA A 296 -22.59 -7.97 -34.19
C ALA A 296 -23.65 -8.80 -33.48
N ARG A 297 -23.66 -8.83 -32.16
CA ARG A 297 -24.54 -9.71 -31.36
C ARG A 297 -25.71 -9.00 -30.71
N GLY A 298 -25.69 -7.68 -30.66
CA GLY A 298 -26.55 -6.86 -29.81
C GLY A 298 -26.05 -6.85 -28.36
N GLY A 299 -26.75 -6.12 -27.52
CA GLY A 299 -26.42 -5.92 -26.11
C GLY A 299 -26.11 -4.46 -25.80
N GLY A 300 -25.85 -4.17 -24.54
CA GLY A 300 -25.46 -2.85 -24.07
C GLY A 300 -23.94 -2.73 -23.87
N LEU A 301 -23.33 -1.66 -24.34
CA LEU A 301 -21.96 -1.29 -24.00
C LEU A 301 -21.95 0.19 -23.67
N SER A 302 -21.54 0.51 -22.47
CA SER A 302 -21.41 1.88 -22.02
C SER A 302 -20.00 2.16 -21.53
N VAL A 303 -19.59 3.42 -21.63
CA VAL A 303 -18.23 3.86 -21.24
C VAL A 303 -18.36 5.05 -20.33
N ALA A 304 -17.58 5.05 -19.24
CA ALA A 304 -17.44 6.21 -18.38
C ALA A 304 -16.00 6.70 -18.36
N ARG A 305 -15.81 8.02 -18.37
CA ARG A 305 -14.53 8.69 -18.16
C ARG A 305 -14.58 9.45 -16.85
N PHE A 306 -13.61 9.19 -16.01
CA PHE A 306 -13.36 9.89 -14.74
C PHE A 306 -12.15 10.81 -14.92
N ALA A 307 -12.38 12.11 -15.00
CA ALA A 307 -11.32 13.09 -15.18
C ALA A 307 -11.02 13.79 -13.86
N PHE A 308 -9.75 13.96 -13.57
CA PHE A 308 -9.22 14.57 -12.35
C PHE A 308 -8.38 15.78 -12.70
N ASP A 309 -8.11 16.64 -11.71
CA ASP A 309 -7.15 17.72 -11.87
C ASP A 309 -5.80 17.16 -12.34
N PRO A 310 -5.25 17.62 -13.48
CA PRO A 310 -3.96 17.17 -13.99
C PRO A 310 -2.80 17.32 -13.00
N GLY A 311 -2.86 18.29 -12.09
CA GLY A 311 -1.87 18.51 -11.04
C GLY A 311 -1.91 17.50 -9.90
N ASN A 312 -2.98 16.67 -9.81
CA ASN A 312 -3.18 15.73 -8.71
C ASN A 312 -2.96 14.26 -9.12
N SER A 313 -1.71 13.91 -9.45
CA SER A 313 -1.34 12.56 -9.90
C SER A 313 -1.65 11.46 -8.87
N ARG A 314 -1.68 11.81 -7.59
CA ARG A 314 -2.01 10.85 -6.52
C ARG A 314 -3.50 10.52 -6.51
N ALA A 315 -4.38 11.51 -6.67
CA ALA A 315 -5.82 11.25 -6.78
C ALA A 315 -6.15 10.42 -8.03
N GLN A 316 -5.45 10.66 -9.14
CA GLN A 316 -5.58 9.89 -10.36
C GLN A 316 -5.23 8.41 -10.13
N LEU A 317 -4.10 8.13 -9.45
CA LEU A 317 -3.67 6.77 -9.15
C LEU A 317 -4.58 6.07 -8.13
N ASP A 318 -5.00 6.76 -7.07
CA ASP A 318 -5.93 6.22 -6.08
C ASP A 318 -7.27 5.86 -6.73
N ALA A 319 -7.79 6.73 -7.60
CA ALA A 319 -8.99 6.45 -8.37
C ALA A 319 -8.83 5.23 -9.28
N ALA A 320 -7.70 5.10 -9.99
CA ALA A 320 -7.43 3.96 -10.84
C ALA A 320 -7.42 2.64 -10.02
N ARG A 321 -6.82 2.64 -8.83
CA ARG A 321 -6.80 1.49 -7.90
C ARG A 321 -8.20 1.18 -7.35
N ILE A 322 -8.98 2.21 -6.97
CA ILE A 322 -10.36 2.03 -6.52
C ILE A 322 -11.20 1.39 -7.63
N LEU A 323 -11.07 1.89 -8.86
CA LEU A 323 -11.78 1.35 -10.02
C LEU A 323 -11.36 -0.10 -10.29
N SER A 324 -10.07 -0.39 -10.32
CA SER A 324 -9.55 -1.76 -10.51
C SER A 324 -10.13 -2.75 -9.49
N ARG A 325 -10.37 -2.30 -8.25
CA ARG A 325 -10.92 -3.13 -7.17
C ARG A 325 -12.45 -3.28 -7.22
N LEU A 326 -13.17 -2.25 -7.64
CA LEU A 326 -14.63 -2.17 -7.55
C LEU A 326 -15.37 -2.53 -8.84
N MET A 327 -14.66 -2.60 -9.97
CA MET A 327 -15.23 -3.07 -11.25
C MET A 327 -15.67 -4.52 -11.15
N ARG A 328 -16.70 -4.88 -11.90
CA ARG A 328 -17.11 -6.29 -12.09
C ARG A 328 -16.06 -7.01 -12.93
N GLN A 329 -16.02 -8.33 -12.85
CA GLN A 329 -15.07 -9.16 -13.62
C GLN A 329 -15.18 -8.97 -15.14
N MET A 330 -16.36 -8.63 -15.65
CA MET A 330 -16.60 -8.39 -17.07
C MET A 330 -16.34 -6.95 -17.51
N ASP A 331 -16.22 -6.02 -16.55
CA ASP A 331 -15.87 -4.63 -16.82
C ASP A 331 -14.36 -4.50 -16.90
N PHE A 332 -13.88 -3.56 -17.69
CA PHE A 332 -12.45 -3.31 -17.83
C PHE A 332 -12.17 -1.82 -18.02
N GLY A 333 -10.95 -1.40 -17.73
CA GLY A 333 -10.61 0.01 -17.85
C GLY A 333 -9.10 0.23 -17.91
N ALA A 334 -8.71 1.46 -18.24
CA ALA A 334 -7.33 1.90 -18.26
C ALA A 334 -7.18 3.34 -17.80
N ALA A 335 -6.06 3.63 -17.15
CA ALA A 335 -5.61 4.98 -16.93
C ALA A 335 -5.06 5.57 -18.22
N GLN A 336 -5.44 6.80 -18.55
CA GLN A 336 -5.03 7.50 -19.76
C GLN A 336 -3.83 8.42 -19.47
N LYS A 337 -3.13 8.85 -20.53
CA LYS A 337 -1.97 9.74 -20.43
C LYS A 337 -2.28 11.11 -19.81
N ASP A 338 -3.53 11.57 -19.92
CA ASP A 338 -4.02 12.80 -19.33
C ASP A 338 -4.43 12.66 -17.85
N GLY A 339 -4.18 11.49 -17.26
CA GLY A 339 -4.53 11.18 -15.87
C GLY A 339 -6.00 10.80 -15.65
N SER A 340 -6.85 10.84 -16.68
CA SER A 340 -8.21 10.31 -16.58
C SER A 340 -8.22 8.79 -16.57
N VAL A 341 -9.31 8.20 -16.07
CA VAL A 341 -9.54 6.76 -16.13
C VAL A 341 -10.79 6.50 -16.96
N ILE A 342 -10.67 5.61 -17.95
CA ILE A 342 -11.79 5.14 -18.75
C ILE A 342 -12.18 3.74 -18.27
N VAL A 343 -13.48 3.52 -18.07
CA VAL A 343 -14.08 2.24 -17.71
C VAL A 343 -15.15 1.86 -18.73
N VAL A 344 -15.09 0.64 -19.21
CA VAL A 344 -16.08 0.02 -20.08
C VAL A 344 -16.96 -0.88 -19.24
N PHE A 345 -18.26 -0.65 -19.28
CA PHE A 345 -19.29 -1.46 -18.63
C PHE A 345 -19.93 -2.37 -19.70
N ALA A 346 -19.56 -3.64 -19.64
CA ALA A 346 -20.11 -4.64 -20.54
C ALA A 346 -21.56 -4.97 -20.18
N GLU A 347 -22.39 -5.31 -21.19
CA GLU A 347 -23.81 -5.66 -21.02
C GLU A 347 -24.59 -4.64 -20.17
N THR A 348 -24.31 -3.33 -20.38
CA THR A 348 -24.82 -2.26 -19.52
C THR A 348 -25.35 -1.10 -20.38
N ASP A 349 -26.62 -0.73 -20.15
CA ASP A 349 -27.23 0.43 -20.77
C ASP A 349 -26.76 1.76 -20.16
N PHE A 350 -27.04 2.86 -20.85
CA PHE A 350 -26.66 4.21 -20.45
C PHE A 350 -27.09 4.59 -19.02
N ARG A 351 -28.35 4.31 -18.67
CA ARG A 351 -28.92 4.68 -17.37
C ARG A 351 -28.24 3.94 -16.24
N THR A 352 -28.04 2.63 -16.41
CA THR A 352 -27.36 1.77 -15.44
C THR A 352 -25.89 2.16 -15.32
N ALA A 353 -25.19 2.41 -16.43
CA ALA A 353 -23.80 2.88 -16.43
C ALA A 353 -23.66 4.21 -15.67
N HIS A 354 -24.59 5.15 -15.89
CA HIS A 354 -24.59 6.44 -15.19
C HIS A 354 -24.75 6.27 -13.67
N MET A 355 -25.63 5.38 -13.22
CA MET A 355 -25.79 5.07 -11.79
C MET A 355 -24.51 4.43 -11.20
N ILE A 356 -23.89 3.49 -11.92
CA ILE A 356 -22.65 2.85 -11.48
C ILE A 356 -21.54 3.90 -11.39
N ALA A 357 -21.35 4.72 -12.41
CA ALA A 357 -20.32 5.75 -12.47
C ALA A 357 -20.46 6.78 -11.33
N ARG A 358 -21.71 7.21 -11.02
CA ARG A 358 -21.97 8.08 -9.86
C ARG A 358 -21.60 7.42 -8.53
N ARG A 359 -21.92 6.14 -8.35
CA ARG A 359 -21.54 5.40 -7.13
C ARG A 359 -20.02 5.29 -6.99
N LEU A 360 -19.31 4.98 -8.06
CA LEU A 360 -17.85 4.91 -8.09
C LEU A 360 -17.24 6.29 -7.79
N SER A 361 -17.74 7.36 -8.41
CA SER A 361 -17.31 8.73 -8.13
C SER A 361 -17.47 9.10 -6.64
N ALA A 362 -18.59 8.72 -6.02
CA ALA A 362 -18.82 8.99 -4.60
C ALA A 362 -17.77 8.36 -3.68
N VAL A 363 -17.22 7.20 -4.03
CA VAL A 363 -16.13 6.55 -3.26
C VAL A 363 -14.82 7.32 -3.39
N MET A 364 -14.55 7.94 -4.55
CA MET A 364 -13.29 8.65 -4.83
C MET A 364 -13.19 10.00 -4.11
N ARG A 365 -14.31 10.60 -3.71
CA ARG A 365 -14.38 11.95 -3.10
C ARG A 365 -13.61 12.13 -1.79
N HIS A 366 -13.20 11.06 -1.14
CA HIS A 366 -12.65 11.08 0.21
C HIS A 366 -11.11 11.06 0.27
N THR A 367 -10.43 11.18 -0.86
CA THR A 367 -8.97 11.22 -0.89
C THR A 367 -8.47 12.65 -0.75
N SER A 368 -7.90 13.00 0.40
CA SER A 368 -7.26 14.29 0.62
C SER A 368 -5.74 14.20 0.51
N ASN A 369 -5.11 15.17 -0.11
CA ASN A 369 -3.66 15.38 -0.11
C ASN A 369 -3.32 16.52 0.86
N GLY A 370 -2.39 16.28 1.80
CA GLY A 370 -2.10 17.09 2.98
C GLY A 370 -1.70 18.56 2.77
N LYS A 371 -1.54 19.06 1.56
CA LYS A 371 -1.23 20.48 1.30
C LYS A 371 -2.35 21.28 0.67
N HIS A 372 -3.35 20.65 0.10
CA HIS A 372 -4.50 21.35 -0.49
C HIS A 372 -5.77 20.56 -0.19
N GLU A 373 -6.64 21.13 0.61
CA GLU A 373 -8.02 20.64 0.86
C GLU A 373 -8.94 20.77 -0.38
N MET A 374 -8.38 20.81 -1.57
CA MET A 374 -9.21 20.75 -2.76
C MET A 374 -9.71 19.31 -2.93
N ARG A 375 -10.93 19.08 -2.41
CA ARG A 375 -11.78 17.93 -2.78
C ARG A 375 -11.96 17.99 -4.29
N SER A 376 -11.09 17.31 -5.02
CA SER A 376 -11.24 17.18 -6.46
C SER A 376 -12.24 16.06 -6.72
N ASP A 377 -13.51 16.42 -6.82
CA ASP A 377 -14.51 15.51 -7.35
C ASP A 377 -14.14 15.20 -8.80
N PRO A 378 -14.10 13.93 -9.22
CA PRO A 378 -13.87 13.62 -10.62
C PRO A 378 -15.02 14.14 -11.46
N VAL A 379 -14.71 14.78 -12.58
CA VAL A 379 -15.68 15.07 -13.63
C VAL A 379 -15.98 13.74 -14.34
N VAL A 380 -17.25 13.33 -14.32
CA VAL A 380 -17.67 12.05 -14.87
C VAL A 380 -18.51 12.29 -16.12
N SER A 381 -18.03 11.76 -17.24
CA SER A 381 -18.79 11.66 -18.50
C SER A 381 -19.16 10.20 -18.76
N VAL A 382 -20.36 9.95 -19.21
CA VAL A 382 -20.84 8.60 -19.55
C VAL A 382 -21.50 8.65 -20.92
N ASP A 383 -21.20 7.65 -21.76
CA ASP A 383 -21.84 7.49 -23.06
C ASP A 383 -22.06 6.00 -23.37
N SER A 384 -22.92 5.71 -24.31
CA SER A 384 -23.27 4.35 -24.75
C SER A 384 -23.04 4.15 -26.23
N LEU A 385 -22.72 2.92 -26.59
CA LEU A 385 -22.52 2.51 -27.98
C LEU A 385 -23.81 2.68 -28.80
N SER A 386 -23.70 3.38 -29.91
CA SER A 386 -24.74 3.51 -30.91
C SER A 386 -24.45 2.61 -32.12
N PRO A 387 -25.45 2.20 -32.90
CA PRO A 387 -25.25 1.28 -34.03
C PRO A 387 -24.27 1.75 -35.11
N SER A 388 -24.07 3.07 -35.24
CA SER A 388 -23.14 3.67 -36.20
C SER A 388 -21.76 3.94 -35.64
N ASP A 389 -21.51 3.56 -34.38
CA ASP A 389 -20.24 3.87 -33.71
C ASP A 389 -19.09 2.95 -34.11
N THR A 390 -17.93 3.52 -33.99
CA THR A 390 -16.64 2.83 -33.84
C THR A 390 -16.11 3.06 -32.45
N ALA A 391 -15.14 2.25 -32.00
CA ALA A 391 -14.44 2.48 -30.73
C ALA A 391 -13.89 3.91 -30.62
N ARG A 392 -13.35 4.45 -31.72
CA ARG A 392 -12.81 5.82 -31.80
C ARG A 392 -13.90 6.89 -31.66
N SER A 393 -15.05 6.75 -32.35
CA SER A 393 -16.12 7.74 -32.29
C SER A 393 -16.71 7.82 -30.86
N LEU A 394 -16.94 6.68 -30.22
CA LEU A 394 -17.44 6.61 -28.85
C LEU A 394 -16.50 7.29 -27.85
N LEU A 395 -15.19 7.02 -27.91
CA LEU A 395 -14.21 7.71 -27.06
C LEU A 395 -14.10 9.21 -27.39
N GLY A 396 -14.26 9.59 -28.64
CA GLY A 396 -14.26 11.00 -29.08
C GLY A 396 -15.42 11.79 -28.47
N ARG A 397 -16.62 11.23 -28.41
CA ARG A 397 -17.78 11.87 -27.75
C ARG A 397 -17.56 12.08 -26.26
N LEU A 398 -17.05 11.07 -25.56
CA LEU A 398 -16.70 11.19 -24.13
C LEU A 398 -15.71 12.31 -23.84
N SER A 399 -14.77 12.55 -24.75
CA SER A 399 -13.76 13.60 -24.60
C SER A 399 -14.35 14.99 -24.88
N ALA A 400 -15.26 15.10 -25.86
CA ALA A 400 -15.93 16.36 -26.20
C ALA A 400 -16.90 16.83 -25.10
N ASP A 401 -17.65 15.91 -24.47
CA ASP A 401 -18.56 16.22 -23.37
C ASP A 401 -17.81 16.64 -22.10
N ALA A 402 -16.64 16.08 -21.84
CA ALA A 402 -15.78 16.50 -20.75
C ALA A 402 -15.29 17.95 -20.90
N SER A 403 -14.99 18.39 -22.13
CA SER A 403 -14.57 19.76 -22.42
C SER A 403 -15.72 20.78 -22.23
N ARG A 404 -16.97 20.38 -22.52
CA ARG A 404 -18.15 21.21 -22.30
C ARG A 404 -18.55 21.31 -20.81
N ALA A 405 -18.30 20.29 -20.03
CA ALA A 405 -18.59 20.30 -18.58
C ALA A 405 -17.55 21.07 -17.75
N ALA A 406 -16.37 21.35 -18.33
CA ALA A 406 -15.28 22.09 -17.70
C ALA A 406 -15.24 23.59 -18.08
N SER A 407 -16.04 24.02 -19.05
CA SER A 407 -16.26 25.43 -19.46
C SER A 407 -17.54 26.00 -18.85
#